data_54b65cf86a0ce35debcd2bcd356b48bf
#
_entry.id   54b65cf86a0ce35debcd2bcd356b48bf
#
_cell.length_a   1.000
_cell.length_b   1.000
_cell.length_c   1.000
_cell.angle_alpha   90.00
_cell.angle_beta   90.00
_cell.angle_gamma   90.00
#
_symmetry.space_group_name_H-M   'P 1'
#
loop_
_entity.id
_entity.type
_entity.pdbx_description
1 polymer ?
#
loop_
_entity_poly.entity_id
_entity_poly.type
_entity_poly.pdbx_seq_one_letter_code
_entity_poly.pdbx_strand_id
1 'polypeptide(L)'
;MASTTALPPTVGFDLDMTLIDSRPGIRACYQALSERTGTHIDADLAVTRLGPPLADELINWFPAERIDEVADLYRAMYPAYAIAATPALPGAREAMSAVREAGGRAVVVTAKHEPNARLHLAHLGIEPDAVIGDLWAEQKASALREHGAGVYVGDHVGDVRGARAADALSVAVATGPCDPAELREAGADVVLTDLTEFPGWLSDHMNGRDNGGRPGYSPAARA
;
A
#
# COMPACT_ATOMS: atom_id res chain seq x y z
N MET A 1 34.61 2.80 21.03
CA MET A 1 33.13 2.69 21.05
C MET A 1 32.73 1.95 19.80
N ALA A 2 32.22 0.72 19.92
CA ALA A 2 31.75 -0.02 18.75
C ALA A 2 30.48 0.68 18.22
N SER A 3 30.51 1.17 16.99
CA SER A 3 29.30 1.60 16.27
C SER A 3 28.37 0.38 16.20
N THR A 4 27.27 0.42 16.92
CA THR A 4 26.19 -0.55 16.73
C THR A 4 25.60 -0.24 15.36
N THR A 5 26.06 -0.97 14.34
CA THR A 5 25.48 -0.88 13.00
C THR A 5 24.04 -1.40 13.15
N ALA A 6 23.05 -0.52 13.01
CA ALA A 6 21.66 -0.92 12.98
C ALA A 6 21.48 -1.95 11.86
N LEU A 7 20.64 -2.97 12.09
CA LEU A 7 20.33 -3.95 11.05
C LEU A 7 19.66 -3.25 9.88
N PRO A 8 19.94 -3.68 8.62
CA PRO A 8 19.28 -3.13 7.45
C PRO A 8 17.76 -3.20 7.58
N PRO A 9 17.02 -2.12 7.30
CA PRO A 9 15.56 -2.09 7.48
C PRO A 9 14.86 -2.94 6.44
N THR A 10 13.80 -3.66 6.84
CA THR A 10 12.78 -4.12 5.88
C THR A 10 11.58 -3.20 5.98
N VAL A 11 11.21 -2.58 4.87
CA VAL A 11 10.06 -1.67 4.77
C VAL A 11 9.00 -2.31 3.88
N GLY A 12 7.80 -2.45 4.42
CA GLY A 12 6.61 -2.80 3.65
C GLY A 12 5.94 -1.55 3.07
N PHE A 13 5.41 -1.65 1.87
CA PHE A 13 4.63 -0.60 1.21
C PHE A 13 3.28 -1.18 0.77
N ASP A 14 2.22 -0.41 0.91
CA ASP A 14 1.01 -0.64 0.13
C ASP A 14 1.25 -0.22 -1.33
N LEU A 15 0.32 -0.55 -2.21
CA LEU A 15 0.43 -0.27 -3.64
C LEU A 15 -0.51 0.85 -4.10
N ASP A 16 -1.83 0.59 -4.04
CA ASP A 16 -2.84 1.53 -4.53
C ASP A 16 -2.83 2.80 -3.67
N MET A 17 -2.78 3.97 -4.31
CA MET A 17 -2.70 5.28 -3.66
C MET A 17 -1.48 5.49 -2.74
N THR A 18 -0.55 4.53 -2.68
CA THR A 18 0.74 4.66 -1.99
C THR A 18 1.88 4.75 -2.99
N LEU A 19 2.12 3.71 -3.79
CA LEU A 19 3.16 3.69 -4.84
C LEU A 19 2.62 4.11 -6.21
N ILE A 20 1.33 3.91 -6.46
CA ILE A 20 0.68 4.17 -7.75
C ILE A 20 -0.63 4.94 -7.57
N ASP A 21 -0.93 5.86 -8.49
CA ASP A 21 -2.28 6.41 -8.63
C ASP A 21 -3.14 5.46 -9.45
N SER A 22 -3.82 4.55 -8.80
CA SER A 22 -4.63 3.54 -9.47
C SER A 22 -6.02 4.02 -9.90
N ARG A 23 -6.43 5.23 -9.52
CA ARG A 23 -7.77 5.78 -9.82
C ARG A 23 -8.10 5.77 -11.31
N PRO A 24 -7.23 6.24 -12.24
CA PRO A 24 -7.55 6.24 -13.66
C PRO A 24 -7.77 4.83 -14.22
N GLY A 25 -6.92 3.88 -13.83
CA GLY A 25 -6.99 2.50 -14.28
C GLY A 25 -8.21 1.76 -13.73
N ILE A 26 -8.50 1.90 -12.44
CA ILE A 26 -9.67 1.31 -11.79
C ILE A 26 -10.95 1.88 -12.37
N ARG A 27 -11.02 3.21 -12.59
CA ARG A 27 -12.15 3.86 -13.25
C ARG A 27 -12.42 3.24 -14.61
N ALA A 28 -11.40 3.13 -15.47
CA ALA A 28 -11.54 2.55 -16.81
C ALA A 28 -12.01 1.10 -16.76
N CYS A 29 -11.50 0.33 -15.79
CA CYS A 29 -11.92 -1.06 -15.61
C CYS A 29 -13.39 -1.17 -15.14
N TYR A 30 -13.85 -0.31 -14.22
CA TYR A 30 -15.28 -0.28 -13.81
C TYR A 30 -16.21 0.16 -14.94
N GLN A 31 -15.81 1.13 -15.76
CA GLN A 31 -16.57 1.53 -16.95
C GLN A 31 -16.75 0.35 -17.90
N ALA A 32 -15.66 -0.35 -18.22
CA ALA A 32 -15.70 -1.53 -19.06
C ALA A 32 -16.52 -2.69 -18.46
N LEU A 33 -16.44 -2.87 -17.13
CA LEU A 33 -17.26 -3.85 -16.41
C LEU A 33 -18.74 -3.50 -16.47
N SER A 34 -19.10 -2.22 -16.31
CA SER A 34 -20.47 -1.71 -16.43
C SER A 34 -21.06 -2.01 -17.82
N GLU A 35 -20.30 -1.73 -18.88
CA GLU A 35 -20.70 -2.03 -20.26
C GLU A 35 -20.89 -3.54 -20.49
N ARG A 36 -19.96 -4.34 -19.98
CA ARG A 36 -19.96 -5.78 -20.20
C ARG A 36 -21.05 -6.52 -19.44
N THR A 37 -21.41 -6.05 -18.26
CA THR A 37 -22.45 -6.68 -17.42
C THR A 37 -23.85 -6.10 -17.64
N GLY A 38 -23.94 -4.92 -18.25
CA GLY A 38 -25.18 -4.16 -18.36
C GLY A 38 -25.65 -3.57 -17.00
N THR A 39 -24.84 -3.68 -15.96
CA THR A 39 -25.11 -3.11 -14.63
C THR A 39 -24.44 -1.74 -14.54
N HIS A 40 -25.20 -0.70 -14.21
CA HIS A 40 -24.61 0.62 -14.00
C HIS A 40 -23.68 0.62 -12.77
N ILE A 41 -22.45 1.05 -12.98
CA ILE A 41 -21.45 1.27 -11.93
C ILE A 41 -21.01 2.72 -12.01
N ASP A 42 -21.19 3.48 -10.93
CA ASP A 42 -20.64 4.82 -10.84
C ASP A 42 -19.13 4.71 -10.55
N ALA A 43 -18.35 4.68 -11.65
CA ALA A 43 -16.90 4.50 -11.56
C ALA A 43 -16.20 5.69 -10.89
N ASP A 44 -16.76 6.91 -10.97
CA ASP A 44 -16.24 8.09 -10.29
C ASP A 44 -16.43 7.98 -8.77
N LEU A 45 -17.58 7.49 -8.34
CA LEU A 45 -17.83 7.22 -6.93
C LEU A 45 -16.97 6.06 -6.41
N ALA A 46 -16.85 4.97 -7.18
CA ALA A 46 -16.08 3.79 -6.78
C ALA A 46 -14.60 4.14 -6.48
N VAL A 47 -13.96 4.99 -7.30
CA VAL A 47 -12.56 5.38 -7.08
C VAL A 47 -12.34 6.33 -5.91
N THR A 48 -13.38 6.87 -5.28
CA THR A 48 -13.26 7.64 -4.04
C THR A 48 -13.16 6.78 -2.79
N ARG A 49 -13.43 5.46 -2.92
CA ARG A 49 -13.50 4.50 -1.81
C ARG A 49 -12.41 3.42 -1.88
N LEU A 50 -11.28 3.74 -2.51
CA LEU A 50 -10.16 2.80 -2.63
C LEU A 50 -9.56 2.46 -1.27
N GLY A 51 -9.00 1.25 -1.16
CA GLY A 51 -8.42 0.66 0.04
C GLY A 51 -9.00 -0.72 0.31
N PRO A 52 -10.31 -0.86 0.62
CA PRO A 52 -10.96 -2.15 0.85
C PRO A 52 -10.85 -3.13 -0.34
N PRO A 53 -11.03 -4.45 -0.10
CA PRO A 53 -11.05 -5.46 -1.14
C PRO A 53 -12.11 -5.21 -2.22
N LEU A 54 -11.85 -5.68 -3.44
CA LEU A 54 -12.76 -5.54 -4.59
C LEU A 54 -14.20 -6.00 -4.29
N ALA A 55 -14.37 -7.08 -3.54
CA ALA A 55 -15.68 -7.62 -3.18
C ALA A 55 -16.53 -6.62 -2.37
N ASP A 56 -15.88 -5.84 -1.49
CA ASP A 56 -16.56 -4.85 -0.65
C ASP A 56 -17.07 -3.66 -1.48
N GLU A 57 -16.43 -3.36 -2.60
CA GLU A 57 -16.94 -2.36 -3.55
C GLU A 57 -18.02 -2.94 -4.45
N LEU A 58 -17.84 -4.18 -4.95
CA LEU A 58 -18.79 -4.80 -5.88
C LEU A 58 -20.18 -5.04 -5.28
N ILE A 59 -20.26 -5.27 -3.97
CA ILE A 59 -21.56 -5.47 -3.28
C ILE A 59 -22.48 -4.25 -3.37
N ASN A 60 -21.95 -3.06 -3.67
CA ASN A 60 -22.74 -1.85 -3.88
C ASN A 60 -23.49 -1.87 -5.25
N TRP A 61 -23.08 -2.73 -6.17
CA TRP A 61 -23.55 -2.73 -7.56
C TRP A 61 -24.19 -4.05 -7.98
N PHE A 62 -23.80 -5.17 -7.34
CA PHE A 62 -24.24 -6.51 -7.71
C PHE A 62 -24.81 -7.25 -6.51
N PRO A 63 -25.78 -8.16 -6.73
CA PRO A 63 -26.29 -9.04 -5.70
C PRO A 63 -25.18 -9.99 -5.21
N ALA A 64 -25.26 -10.39 -3.92
CA ALA A 64 -24.21 -11.13 -3.22
C ALA A 64 -23.78 -12.42 -3.95
N GLU A 65 -24.74 -13.12 -4.56
CA GLU A 65 -24.50 -14.38 -5.29
C GLU A 65 -23.71 -14.22 -6.58
N ARG A 66 -23.52 -12.98 -7.07
CA ARG A 66 -22.74 -12.69 -8.27
C ARG A 66 -21.35 -12.13 -8.00
N ILE A 67 -21.03 -11.84 -6.75
CA ILE A 67 -19.79 -11.12 -6.39
C ILE A 67 -18.55 -11.86 -6.89
N ASP A 68 -18.47 -13.18 -6.66
CA ASP A 68 -17.30 -13.98 -7.07
C ASP A 68 -17.15 -14.00 -8.60
N GLU A 69 -18.25 -14.25 -9.34
CA GLU A 69 -18.27 -14.22 -10.81
C GLU A 69 -17.79 -12.89 -11.36
N VAL A 70 -18.34 -11.79 -10.81
CA VAL A 70 -18.02 -10.42 -11.26
C VAL A 70 -16.61 -10.02 -10.86
N ALA A 71 -16.13 -10.42 -9.68
CA ALA A 71 -14.77 -10.18 -9.26
C ALA A 71 -13.74 -10.86 -10.18
N ASP A 72 -14.02 -12.11 -10.59
CA ASP A 72 -13.17 -12.84 -11.53
C ASP A 72 -13.19 -12.18 -12.91
N LEU A 73 -14.35 -11.75 -13.39
CA LEU A 73 -14.47 -11.00 -14.64
C LEU A 73 -13.68 -9.68 -14.57
N TYR A 74 -13.81 -8.91 -13.49
CA TYR A 74 -13.06 -7.68 -13.27
C TYR A 74 -11.55 -7.93 -13.29
N ARG A 75 -11.07 -8.96 -12.55
CA ARG A 75 -9.65 -9.32 -12.51
C ARG A 75 -9.10 -9.72 -13.86
N ALA A 76 -9.89 -10.46 -14.66
CA ALA A 76 -9.51 -10.88 -16.01
C ALA A 76 -9.44 -9.70 -16.99
N MET A 77 -10.32 -8.70 -16.84
CA MET A 77 -10.35 -7.49 -17.68
C MET A 77 -9.26 -6.48 -17.28
N TYR A 78 -8.88 -6.46 -16.02
CA TYR A 78 -8.04 -5.44 -15.40
C TYR A 78 -6.74 -5.14 -16.17
N PRO A 79 -5.96 -6.13 -16.65
CA PRO A 79 -4.73 -5.85 -17.37
C PRO A 79 -4.91 -5.00 -18.63
N ALA A 80 -6.02 -5.17 -19.35
CA ALA A 80 -6.28 -4.46 -20.59
C ALA A 80 -6.66 -2.98 -20.37
N TYR A 81 -7.29 -2.65 -19.25
CA TYR A 81 -7.86 -1.32 -19.02
C TYR A 81 -7.07 -0.50 -17.99
N ALA A 82 -6.44 -1.16 -17.02
CA ALA A 82 -5.93 -0.45 -15.86
C ALA A 82 -4.42 -0.22 -15.89
N ILE A 83 -3.62 -1.16 -16.41
CA ILE A 83 -2.17 -1.10 -16.22
C ILE A 83 -1.56 0.15 -16.87
N ALA A 84 -1.82 0.38 -18.16
CA ALA A 84 -1.23 1.49 -18.90
C ALA A 84 -1.76 2.87 -18.46
N ALA A 85 -2.94 2.91 -17.84
CA ALA A 85 -3.57 4.15 -17.37
C ALA A 85 -3.12 4.59 -15.97
N THR A 86 -2.35 3.75 -15.27
CA THR A 86 -1.97 3.96 -13.86
C THR A 86 -0.52 4.48 -13.77
N PRO A 87 -0.28 5.75 -13.39
CA PRO A 87 1.07 6.25 -13.16
C PRO A 87 1.61 5.89 -11.77
N ALA A 88 2.93 5.97 -11.61
CA ALA A 88 3.54 5.99 -10.28
C ALA A 88 3.21 7.32 -9.57
N LEU A 89 3.01 7.27 -8.26
CA LEU A 89 2.89 8.48 -7.44
C LEU A 89 4.26 9.15 -7.23
N PRO A 90 4.27 10.47 -6.97
CA PRO A 90 5.52 11.18 -6.67
C PRO A 90 6.29 10.54 -5.50
N GLY A 91 7.60 10.37 -5.67
CA GLY A 91 8.47 9.80 -4.65
C GLY A 91 8.47 8.26 -4.56
N ALA A 92 7.63 7.54 -5.32
CA ALA A 92 7.52 6.09 -5.21
C ALA A 92 8.83 5.36 -5.52
N ARG A 93 9.54 5.76 -6.59
CA ARG A 93 10.83 5.15 -6.95
C ARG A 93 11.94 5.57 -6.00
N GLU A 94 11.93 6.82 -5.59
CA GLU A 94 12.88 7.41 -4.65
C GLU A 94 12.77 6.74 -3.27
N ALA A 95 11.55 6.45 -2.81
CA ALA A 95 11.32 5.73 -1.56
C ALA A 95 11.88 4.31 -1.62
N MET A 96 11.64 3.57 -2.71
CA MET A 96 12.21 2.24 -2.92
C MET A 96 13.74 2.27 -3.00
N SER A 97 14.31 3.28 -3.66
CA SER A 97 15.76 3.48 -3.76
C SER A 97 16.37 3.79 -2.40
N ALA A 98 15.75 4.66 -1.61
CA ALA A 98 16.23 5.02 -0.28
C ALA A 98 16.32 3.80 0.66
N VAL A 99 15.35 2.87 0.60
CA VAL A 99 15.42 1.62 1.37
C VAL A 99 16.63 0.77 0.94
N ARG A 100 16.89 0.64 -0.37
CA ARG A 100 18.04 -0.12 -0.89
C ARG A 100 19.36 0.54 -0.54
N GLU A 101 19.46 1.87 -0.65
CA GLU A 101 20.65 2.64 -0.29
C GLU A 101 20.98 2.51 1.20
N ALA A 102 19.97 2.33 2.06
CA ALA A 102 20.14 1.99 3.46
C ALA A 102 20.56 0.51 3.69
N GLY A 103 20.79 -0.26 2.61
CA GLY A 103 21.07 -1.69 2.66
C GLY A 103 19.87 -2.57 2.98
N GLY A 104 18.67 -1.98 2.98
CA GLY A 104 17.42 -2.61 3.38
C GLY A 104 16.71 -3.36 2.25
N ARG A 105 15.53 -3.90 2.60
CA ARG A 105 14.63 -4.61 1.68
C ARG A 105 13.29 -3.89 1.60
N ALA A 106 12.74 -3.75 0.40
CA ALA A 106 11.42 -3.18 0.17
C ALA A 106 10.45 -4.28 -0.28
N VAL A 107 9.35 -4.48 0.46
CA VAL A 107 8.32 -5.46 0.13
C VAL A 107 6.99 -4.76 -0.11
N VAL A 108 6.19 -5.26 -1.05
CA VAL A 108 4.84 -4.74 -1.30
C VAL A 108 3.84 -5.70 -0.68
N VAL A 109 2.95 -5.16 0.18
CA VAL A 109 1.87 -5.92 0.85
C VAL A 109 0.56 -5.16 0.65
N THR A 110 -0.34 -5.69 -0.17
CA THR A 110 -1.50 -4.94 -0.68
C THR A 110 -2.80 -5.74 -0.67
N ALA A 111 -3.94 -5.04 -0.63
CA ALA A 111 -5.26 -5.65 -0.84
C ALA A 111 -5.52 -6.01 -2.31
N LYS A 112 -4.74 -5.44 -3.22
CA LYS A 112 -4.85 -5.72 -4.64
C LYS A 112 -4.55 -7.18 -4.95
N HIS A 113 -5.29 -7.75 -5.91
CA HIS A 113 -5.00 -9.07 -6.47
C HIS A 113 -3.55 -9.16 -6.95
N GLU A 114 -2.79 -10.11 -6.40
CA GLU A 114 -1.32 -10.17 -6.56
C GLU A 114 -0.85 -10.18 -8.02
N PRO A 115 -1.44 -10.96 -8.96
CA PRO A 115 -1.04 -10.91 -10.37
C PRO A 115 -1.16 -9.51 -10.97
N ASN A 116 -2.22 -8.76 -10.64
CA ASN A 116 -2.42 -7.40 -11.12
C ASN A 116 -1.45 -6.40 -10.47
N ALA A 117 -1.13 -6.59 -9.20
CA ALA A 117 -0.10 -5.80 -8.52
C ALA A 117 1.26 -5.94 -9.20
N ARG A 118 1.67 -7.17 -9.51
CA ARG A 118 2.92 -7.48 -10.24
C ARG A 118 2.96 -6.85 -11.62
N LEU A 119 1.84 -6.81 -12.35
CA LEU A 119 1.76 -6.15 -13.67
C LEU A 119 1.98 -4.65 -13.56
N HIS A 120 1.42 -3.96 -12.58
CA HIS A 120 1.68 -2.53 -12.35
C HIS A 120 3.15 -2.26 -12.05
N LEU A 121 3.70 -3.00 -11.11
CA LEU A 121 5.08 -2.83 -10.69
C LEU A 121 6.06 -3.06 -11.86
N ALA A 122 5.84 -4.11 -12.65
CA ALA A 122 6.63 -4.40 -13.85
C ALA A 122 6.49 -3.29 -14.91
N HIS A 123 5.26 -2.82 -15.17
CA HIS A 123 5.00 -1.74 -16.13
C HIS A 123 5.71 -0.44 -15.76
N LEU A 124 5.75 -0.14 -14.47
CA LEU A 124 6.34 1.09 -13.94
C LEU A 124 7.84 0.96 -13.63
N GLY A 125 8.43 -0.23 -13.79
CA GLY A 125 9.84 -0.46 -13.45
C GLY A 125 10.11 -0.28 -11.94
N ILE A 126 9.15 -0.63 -11.09
CA ILE A 126 9.31 -0.67 -9.64
C ILE A 126 9.56 -2.13 -9.25
N GLU A 127 10.71 -2.41 -8.64
CA GLU A 127 11.17 -3.76 -8.36
C GLU A 127 11.28 -3.98 -6.85
N PRO A 128 10.22 -4.42 -6.14
CA PRO A 128 10.31 -4.82 -4.74
C PRO A 128 10.99 -6.19 -4.58
N ASP A 129 11.51 -6.46 -3.39
CA ASP A 129 12.08 -7.77 -3.02
C ASP A 129 11.03 -8.88 -2.90
N ALA A 130 9.78 -8.50 -2.60
CA ALA A 130 8.63 -9.40 -2.59
C ALA A 130 7.33 -8.63 -2.86
N VAL A 131 6.33 -9.34 -3.40
CA VAL A 131 4.97 -8.82 -3.58
C VAL A 131 4.00 -9.83 -3.00
N ILE A 132 3.16 -9.39 -2.08
CA ILE A 132 2.12 -10.18 -1.43
C ILE A 132 0.80 -9.44 -1.60
N GLY A 133 -0.12 -10.03 -2.34
CA GLY A 133 -1.43 -9.46 -2.62
C GLY A 133 -2.56 -10.09 -1.80
N ASP A 134 -3.78 -9.64 -2.09
CA ASP A 134 -5.03 -10.17 -1.53
C ASP A 134 -5.10 -10.10 0.02
N LEU A 135 -4.39 -9.15 0.65
CA LEU A 135 -4.36 -8.94 2.10
C LEU A 135 -4.88 -7.55 2.48
N TRP A 136 -5.89 -7.51 3.36
CA TRP A 136 -6.50 -6.26 3.82
C TRP A 136 -6.32 -6.04 5.33
N ALA A 137 -6.05 -4.80 5.71
CA ALA A 137 -5.96 -4.34 7.10
C ALA A 137 -5.09 -5.29 7.97
N GLU A 138 -5.61 -5.84 9.04
CA GLU A 138 -4.88 -6.70 9.98
C GLU A 138 -4.33 -7.97 9.32
N GLN A 139 -4.90 -8.44 8.21
CA GLN A 139 -4.38 -9.59 7.46
C GLN A 139 -2.97 -9.34 6.91
N LYS A 140 -2.62 -8.09 6.62
CA LYS A 140 -1.28 -7.69 6.18
C LYS A 140 -0.20 -8.03 7.21
N ALA A 141 -0.57 -8.13 8.49
CA ALA A 141 0.37 -8.39 9.57
C ALA A 141 1.12 -9.72 9.44
N SER A 142 0.50 -10.75 8.88
CA SER A 142 1.18 -12.04 8.65
C SER A 142 2.36 -11.88 7.70
N ALA A 143 2.14 -11.25 6.55
CA ALA A 143 3.17 -11.00 5.55
C ALA A 143 4.25 -10.04 6.06
N LEU A 144 3.86 -8.97 6.77
CA LEU A 144 4.82 -8.03 7.35
C LEU A 144 5.76 -8.72 8.35
N ARG A 145 5.23 -9.60 9.22
CA ARG A 145 6.06 -10.37 10.18
C ARG A 145 6.94 -11.39 9.47
N GLU A 146 6.41 -12.13 8.48
CA GLU A 146 7.16 -13.13 7.71
C GLU A 146 8.38 -12.51 7.04
N HIS A 147 8.23 -11.30 6.49
CA HIS A 147 9.32 -10.58 5.84
C HIS A 147 10.17 -9.74 6.81
N GLY A 148 9.82 -9.69 8.09
CA GLY A 148 10.55 -8.91 9.10
C GLY A 148 10.42 -7.39 8.90
N ALA A 149 9.31 -6.92 8.33
CA ALA A 149 9.09 -5.50 8.09
C ALA A 149 8.89 -4.77 9.42
N GLY A 150 9.85 -3.89 9.76
CA GLY A 150 9.79 -3.03 10.94
C GLY A 150 9.04 -1.73 10.71
N VAL A 151 8.83 -1.38 9.44
CA VAL A 151 8.08 -0.20 8.98
C VAL A 151 7.05 -0.64 7.94
N TYR A 152 5.85 -0.08 7.99
CA TYR A 152 4.86 -0.24 6.93
C TYR A 152 4.31 1.12 6.50
N VAL A 153 4.33 1.36 5.18
CA VAL A 153 3.93 2.62 4.55
C VAL A 153 2.63 2.40 3.78
N GLY A 154 1.61 3.23 4.03
CA GLY A 154 0.32 3.13 3.35
C GLY A 154 -0.51 4.40 3.48
N ASP A 155 -1.62 4.50 2.76
CA ASP A 155 -2.46 5.71 2.65
C ASP A 155 -3.80 5.60 3.37
N HIS A 156 -4.12 4.43 3.89
CA HIS A 156 -5.44 4.13 4.43
C HIS A 156 -5.38 3.74 5.92
N VAL A 157 -6.45 4.01 6.67
CA VAL A 157 -6.58 3.56 8.08
C VAL A 157 -6.44 2.03 8.23
N GLY A 158 -6.75 1.26 7.18
CA GLY A 158 -6.51 -0.18 7.12
C GLY A 158 -5.02 -0.52 7.17
N ASP A 159 -4.16 0.30 6.57
CA ASP A 159 -2.70 0.13 6.59
C ASP A 159 -2.14 0.40 7.99
N VAL A 160 -2.64 1.45 8.63
CA VAL A 160 -2.31 1.75 10.03
C VAL A 160 -2.64 0.57 10.94
N ARG A 161 -3.83 -0.04 10.78
CA ARG A 161 -4.22 -1.24 11.54
C ARG A 161 -3.31 -2.44 11.23
N GLY A 162 -2.98 -2.66 9.95
CA GLY A 162 -2.08 -3.71 9.51
C GLY A 162 -0.68 -3.58 10.11
N ALA A 163 -0.09 -2.36 10.08
CA ALA A 163 1.19 -2.04 10.70
C ALA A 163 1.17 -2.33 12.21
N ARG A 164 0.15 -1.81 12.90
CA ARG A 164 -0.01 -2.00 14.37
C ARG A 164 -0.17 -3.47 14.74
N ALA A 165 -0.97 -4.22 13.97
CA ALA A 165 -1.13 -5.65 14.18
C ALA A 165 0.17 -6.43 13.96
N ALA A 166 1.07 -5.92 13.10
CA ALA A 166 2.40 -6.50 12.87
C ALA A 166 3.46 -6.07 13.88
N ASP A 167 3.15 -5.15 14.81
CA ASP A 167 4.10 -4.39 15.62
C ASP A 167 5.13 -3.61 14.79
N ALA A 168 4.80 -3.25 13.55
CA ALA A 168 5.60 -2.39 12.69
C ALA A 168 5.28 -0.92 12.96
N LEU A 169 6.23 -0.03 12.67
CA LEU A 169 6.01 1.41 12.66
C LEU A 169 5.10 1.77 11.50
N SER A 170 4.02 2.50 11.76
CA SER A 170 3.09 2.96 10.76
C SER A 170 3.47 4.33 10.23
N VAL A 171 3.91 4.38 8.97
CA VAL A 171 4.15 5.63 8.23
C VAL A 171 3.02 5.81 7.23
N ALA A 172 2.15 6.77 7.48
CA ALA A 172 1.05 7.06 6.57
C ALA A 172 1.45 8.14 5.55
N VAL A 173 0.93 8.03 4.32
CA VAL A 173 1.02 9.05 3.27
C VAL A 173 -0.38 9.55 2.94
N ALA A 174 -0.59 10.87 2.89
CA ALA A 174 -1.90 11.49 2.68
C ALA A 174 -2.26 11.58 1.18
N THR A 175 -2.03 10.50 0.43
CA THR A 175 -2.25 10.42 -1.03
C THR A 175 -3.52 9.66 -1.41
N GLY A 176 -4.12 8.96 -0.45
CA GLY A 176 -5.34 8.18 -0.61
C GLY A 176 -6.62 8.89 -0.15
N PRO A 177 -7.68 8.12 0.14
CA PRO A 177 -8.96 8.67 0.53
C PRO A 177 -9.01 9.19 1.97
N CYS A 178 -8.08 8.76 2.83
CA CYS A 178 -8.04 9.17 4.24
C CYS A 178 -7.23 10.46 4.40
N ASP A 179 -7.82 11.44 5.12
CA ASP A 179 -7.11 12.68 5.40
C ASP A 179 -6.05 12.52 6.51
N PRO A 180 -5.10 13.49 6.67
CA PRO A 180 -4.06 13.40 7.70
C PRO A 180 -4.58 13.31 9.13
N ALA A 181 -5.77 13.85 9.44
CA ALA A 181 -6.35 13.77 10.78
C ALA A 181 -6.88 12.37 11.06
N GLU A 182 -7.60 11.78 10.10
CA GLU A 182 -8.08 10.40 10.16
C GLU A 182 -6.92 9.40 10.34
N LEU A 183 -5.83 9.59 9.58
CA LEU A 183 -4.65 8.72 9.69
C LEU A 183 -3.99 8.81 11.07
N ARG A 184 -3.88 10.01 11.65
CA ARG A 184 -3.36 10.20 13.01
C ARG A 184 -4.30 9.62 14.07
N GLU A 185 -5.62 9.81 13.93
CA GLU A 185 -6.63 9.27 14.84
C GLU A 185 -6.62 7.73 14.83
N ALA A 186 -6.41 7.12 13.65
CA ALA A 186 -6.21 5.67 13.53
C ALA A 186 -4.93 5.16 14.19
N GLY A 187 -4.01 6.07 14.55
CA GLY A 187 -2.79 5.78 15.28
C GLY A 187 -1.57 5.56 14.37
N ALA A 188 -1.50 6.26 13.23
CA ALA A 188 -0.27 6.34 12.46
C ALA A 188 0.83 7.00 13.31
N ASP A 189 2.01 6.39 13.33
CA ASP A 189 3.15 6.92 14.10
C ASP A 189 3.74 8.16 13.40
N VAL A 190 3.68 8.18 12.05
CA VAL A 190 4.13 9.29 11.20
C VAL A 190 3.10 9.52 10.10
N VAL A 191 2.86 10.77 9.73
CA VAL A 191 2.01 11.13 8.58
C VAL A 191 2.79 12.09 7.69
N LEU A 192 3.10 11.64 6.48
CA LEU A 192 3.75 12.40 5.42
C LEU A 192 2.72 12.91 4.41
N THR A 193 3.04 13.97 3.69
CA THR A 193 2.16 14.47 2.62
C THR A 193 2.12 13.48 1.45
N ASP A 194 3.30 13.00 1.03
CA ASP A 194 3.50 11.99 0.00
C ASP A 194 4.86 11.30 0.18
N LEU A 195 5.21 10.38 -0.75
CA LEU A 195 6.47 9.64 -0.67
C LEU A 195 7.72 10.47 -1.00
N THR A 196 7.62 11.70 -1.45
CA THR A 196 8.80 12.57 -1.65
C THR A 196 9.48 12.92 -0.33
N GLU A 197 8.75 12.90 0.78
CA GLU A 197 9.25 13.13 2.14
C GLU A 197 9.91 11.87 2.73
N PHE A 198 9.57 10.68 2.23
CA PHE A 198 9.98 9.39 2.80
C PHE A 198 11.51 9.19 2.89
N PRO A 199 12.34 9.52 1.86
CA PRO A 199 13.79 9.33 1.96
C PRO A 199 14.42 10.12 3.10
N GLY A 200 14.00 11.37 3.29
CA GLY A 200 14.46 12.23 4.39
C GLY A 200 14.07 11.66 5.74
N TRP A 201 12.80 11.29 5.87
CA TRP A 201 12.30 10.65 7.10
C TRP A 201 13.05 9.34 7.41
N LEU A 202 13.25 8.45 6.42
CA LEU A 202 13.98 7.19 6.64
C LEU A 202 15.40 7.43 7.13
N SER A 203 16.10 8.39 6.52
CA SER A 203 17.45 8.78 6.95
C SER A 203 17.49 9.25 8.40
N ASP A 204 16.56 10.10 8.82
CA ASP A 204 16.48 10.60 10.19
C ASP A 204 16.11 9.49 11.18
N HIS A 205 15.17 8.62 10.80
CA HIS A 205 14.78 7.46 11.58
C HIS A 205 15.97 6.51 11.83
N MET A 206 16.73 6.17 10.78
CA MET A 206 17.91 5.30 10.88
C MET A 206 19.03 5.92 11.72
N ASN A 207 19.14 7.25 11.73
CA ASN A 207 20.15 7.97 12.53
C ASN A 207 19.70 8.25 13.99
N GLY A 208 18.52 7.77 14.38
CA GLY A 208 17.97 8.01 15.72
C GLY A 208 17.56 9.47 15.97
N ARG A 209 17.35 10.26 14.93
CA ARG A 209 16.90 11.66 14.99
C ARG A 209 15.39 11.79 14.99
N ASP A 210 14.70 10.75 14.54
CA ASP A 210 13.23 10.70 14.54
C ASP A 210 12.76 10.23 15.92
N ASN A 211 12.13 11.15 16.65
CA ASN A 211 11.42 10.84 17.89
C ASN A 211 10.01 10.29 17.57
N GLY A 212 9.90 9.36 16.60
CA GLY A 212 8.65 8.70 16.24
C GLY A 212 7.92 8.22 17.49
N GLY A 213 6.74 8.76 17.68
CA GLY A 213 5.97 8.87 18.92
C GLY A 213 5.58 7.61 19.70
N ARG A 214 6.29 6.49 19.57
CA ARG A 214 6.11 5.32 20.45
C ARG A 214 7.20 5.25 21.51
N PRO A 215 6.90 5.48 22.81
CA PRO A 215 7.82 5.16 23.88
C PRO A 215 8.10 3.64 23.84
N GLY A 216 9.35 3.26 23.55
CA GLY A 216 9.79 1.86 23.61
C GLY A 216 10.04 1.16 22.27
N TYR A 217 9.83 1.78 21.10
CA TYR A 217 10.28 1.21 19.84
C TYR A 217 11.81 1.35 19.74
N SER A 218 12.53 0.23 19.82
CA SER A 218 13.95 0.14 19.53
C SER A 218 14.15 -0.87 18.41
N PRO A 219 14.70 -0.48 17.25
CA PRO A 219 15.02 -1.41 16.17
C PRO A 219 16.05 -2.47 16.56
N ALA A 220 16.77 -2.28 17.66
CA ALA A 220 17.80 -3.20 18.17
C ALA A 220 17.26 -4.35 19.04
N ALA A 221 15.96 -4.44 19.32
CA ALA A 221 15.41 -5.44 20.26
C ALA A 221 14.97 -6.76 19.61
N ARG A 222 15.24 -6.97 18.32
CA ARG A 222 14.94 -8.23 17.61
C ARG A 222 16.23 -8.85 17.06
N ALA A 223 16.99 -9.49 17.92
CA ALA A 223 18.03 -10.45 17.61
C ALA A 223 17.59 -11.82 18.11
#